data_252c32df02ed9e37c4417765d40eca2d
#
_entry.id   252c32df02ed9e37c4417765d40eca2d
#
_cell.length_a   1.000
_cell.length_b   1.000
_cell.length_c   1.000
_cell.angle_alpha   90.00
_cell.angle_beta   90.00
_cell.angle_gamma   90.00
#
_symmetry.space_group_name_H-M   'P 1'
#
loop_
_entity.id
_entity.type
_entity.pdbx_description
1 polymer ?
#
loop_
_entity_poly.entity_id
_entity_poly.type
_entity_poly.pdbx_seq_one_letter_code
_entity_poly.pdbx_strand_id
1 'polypeptide(L)'
;MERKTIGYERISHLVERQYEQETAMRKELEGGNYTAEHPYVVVNPYFVNPLTALLLFNTEKEEAVTLTVKGKEAAGDITHTFPKAKEQILPVLGLYPEYDNTVVITLEDGTAYDVTVTTEKIENMPYQADYINTTSDYMNGQLMFCLLY
;
A
#
# COMPACT_ATOMS: atom_id res chain seq x y z
N MET A 1 26.83 11.82 -19.90
CA MET A 1 25.76 11.01 -19.25
C MET A 1 24.60 10.92 -20.22
N GLU A 2 24.44 9.79 -20.89
CA GLU A 2 23.37 9.60 -21.88
C GLU A 2 22.02 9.50 -21.17
N ARG A 3 21.07 10.38 -21.49
CA ARG A 3 19.70 10.28 -21.03
C ARG A 3 19.06 9.05 -21.67
N LYS A 4 18.83 8.00 -20.91
CA LYS A 4 18.00 6.90 -21.37
C LYS A 4 16.56 7.40 -21.50
N THR A 5 16.15 7.65 -22.74
CA THR A 5 14.73 7.90 -23.06
C THR A 5 13.94 6.65 -22.72
N ILE A 6 13.00 6.76 -21.79
CA ILE A 6 12.06 5.67 -21.52
C ILE A 6 11.19 5.52 -22.76
N GLY A 7 11.37 4.43 -23.51
CA GLY A 7 10.61 4.20 -24.74
C GLY A 7 9.12 4.07 -24.45
N TYR A 8 8.28 4.61 -25.32
CA TYR A 8 6.80 4.53 -25.26
C TYR A 8 6.30 3.09 -25.08
N GLU A 9 6.96 2.11 -25.70
CA GLU A 9 6.64 0.69 -25.59
C GLU A 9 6.67 0.17 -24.15
N ARG A 10 7.63 0.65 -23.34
CA ARG A 10 7.75 0.20 -21.95
C ARG A 10 6.62 0.70 -21.06
N ILE A 11 6.06 1.87 -21.37
CA ILE A 11 4.94 2.46 -20.63
C ILE A 11 3.63 1.77 -21.03
N SER A 12 3.43 1.48 -22.30
CA SER A 12 2.22 0.79 -22.77
C SER A 12 2.09 -0.61 -22.16
N HIS A 13 3.16 -1.40 -22.14
CA HIS A 13 3.16 -2.72 -21.50
C HIS A 13 2.88 -2.66 -20.00
N LEU A 14 3.35 -1.64 -19.29
CA LEU A 14 3.04 -1.48 -17.87
C LEU A 14 1.55 -1.19 -17.67
N VAL A 15 0.97 -0.29 -18.46
CA VAL A 15 -0.47 0.07 -18.39
C VAL A 15 -1.35 -1.13 -18.70
N GLU A 16 -1.02 -1.89 -19.75
CA GLU A 16 -1.74 -3.13 -20.11
C GLU A 16 -1.72 -4.13 -18.95
N ARG A 17 -0.55 -4.40 -18.37
CA ARG A 17 -0.40 -5.30 -17.24
C ARG A 17 -1.18 -4.84 -16.00
N GLN A 18 -1.19 -3.53 -15.74
CA GLN A 18 -1.96 -2.97 -14.61
C GLN A 18 -3.45 -3.14 -14.82
N TYR A 19 -3.94 -2.93 -16.06
CA TYR A 19 -5.34 -3.15 -16.40
C TYR A 19 -5.76 -4.61 -16.30
N GLU A 20 -4.93 -5.53 -16.81
CA GLU A 20 -5.13 -6.98 -16.68
C GLU A 20 -5.18 -7.40 -15.20
N GLN A 21 -4.25 -6.89 -14.41
CA GLN A 21 -4.19 -7.16 -12.97
C GLN A 21 -5.42 -6.64 -12.24
N GLU A 22 -5.87 -5.42 -12.52
CA GLU A 22 -7.08 -4.87 -11.91
C GLU A 22 -8.31 -5.69 -12.29
N THR A 23 -8.42 -6.08 -13.55
CA THR A 23 -9.51 -6.93 -14.05
C THR A 23 -9.50 -8.29 -13.34
N ALA A 24 -8.33 -8.89 -13.16
CA ALA A 24 -8.19 -10.16 -12.45
C ALA A 24 -8.56 -10.05 -10.97
N MET A 25 -8.12 -8.97 -10.30
CA MET A 25 -8.46 -8.73 -8.89
C MET A 25 -9.97 -8.56 -8.68
N ARG A 26 -10.65 -7.80 -9.55
CA ARG A 26 -12.11 -7.60 -9.47
C ARG A 26 -12.87 -8.91 -9.71
N LYS A 27 -12.46 -9.68 -10.71
CA LYS A 27 -13.05 -10.99 -10.99
C LYS A 27 -12.87 -11.96 -9.82
N GLU A 28 -11.71 -11.94 -9.18
CA GLU A 28 -11.43 -12.76 -8.00
C GLU A 28 -12.33 -12.35 -6.83
N LEU A 29 -12.50 -11.05 -6.58
CA LEU A 29 -13.39 -10.54 -5.54
C LEU A 29 -14.86 -10.92 -5.79
N GLU A 30 -15.34 -10.83 -7.04
CA GLU A 30 -16.70 -11.22 -7.43
C GLU A 30 -16.95 -12.72 -7.25
N GLY A 31 -15.95 -13.55 -7.55
CA GLY A 31 -16.05 -15.03 -7.50
C GLY A 31 -15.74 -15.63 -6.12
N GLY A 32 -15.07 -14.90 -5.24
CA GLY A 32 -14.60 -15.37 -3.94
C GLY A 32 -15.51 -14.99 -2.78
N ASN A 33 -15.34 -15.69 -1.65
CA ASN A 33 -16.03 -15.38 -0.38
C ASN A 33 -15.06 -14.63 0.56
N TYR A 34 -14.55 -13.49 0.12
CA TYR A 34 -13.64 -12.70 0.91
C TYR A 34 -14.39 -11.81 1.90
N THR A 35 -13.96 -11.87 3.17
CA THR A 35 -14.55 -11.13 4.30
C THR A 35 -13.48 -10.27 4.98
N ALA A 36 -13.87 -9.42 5.92
CA ALA A 36 -12.91 -8.63 6.70
C ALA A 36 -11.94 -9.52 7.52
N GLU A 37 -12.37 -10.71 7.94
CA GLU A 37 -11.54 -11.69 8.64
C GLU A 37 -10.56 -12.41 7.69
N HIS A 38 -10.99 -12.65 6.44
CA HIS A 38 -10.23 -13.35 5.41
C HIS A 38 -10.26 -12.58 4.10
N PRO A 39 -9.58 -11.41 4.01
CA PRO A 39 -9.56 -10.61 2.80
C PRO A 39 -8.66 -11.21 1.73
N TYR A 40 -8.92 -10.89 0.47
CA TYR A 40 -7.99 -11.13 -0.60
C TYR A 40 -6.88 -10.06 -0.54
N VAL A 41 -5.65 -10.50 -0.32
CA VAL A 41 -4.48 -9.64 -0.15
C VAL A 41 -3.63 -9.68 -1.41
N VAL A 42 -3.38 -8.53 -2.03
CA VAL A 42 -2.50 -8.41 -3.20
C VAL A 42 -1.39 -7.43 -2.89
N VAL A 43 -0.16 -7.94 -2.74
CA VAL A 43 1.03 -7.11 -2.53
C VAL A 43 1.54 -6.59 -3.87
N ASN A 44 2.00 -5.33 -3.92
CA ASN A 44 2.46 -4.66 -5.13
C ASN A 44 1.47 -4.79 -6.31
N PRO A 45 0.20 -4.43 -6.13
CA PRO A 45 -0.87 -4.75 -7.07
C PRO A 45 -0.65 -4.21 -8.48
N TYR A 46 0.08 -3.12 -8.61
CA TYR A 46 0.33 -2.45 -9.89
C TYR A 46 1.80 -2.50 -10.35
N PHE A 47 2.64 -3.32 -9.72
CA PHE A 47 4.05 -3.57 -10.07
C PHE A 47 4.97 -2.34 -9.97
N VAL A 48 4.55 -1.30 -9.24
CA VAL A 48 5.31 -0.03 -9.15
C VAL A 48 5.80 0.29 -7.74
N ASN A 49 5.18 -0.32 -6.72
CA ASN A 49 5.57 -0.07 -5.33
C ASN A 49 5.47 -1.35 -4.47
N PRO A 50 6.59 -2.01 -4.22
CA PRO A 50 6.63 -3.28 -3.49
C PRO A 50 6.20 -3.18 -2.01
N LEU A 51 6.15 -1.97 -1.45
CA LEU A 51 5.73 -1.71 -0.06
C LEU A 51 4.29 -1.22 0.04
N THR A 52 3.45 -1.66 -0.90
CA THR A 52 2.01 -1.43 -0.87
C THR A 52 1.24 -2.72 -1.09
N ALA A 53 0.01 -2.76 -0.61
CA ALA A 53 -0.92 -3.85 -0.89
C ALA A 53 -2.33 -3.30 -1.13
N LEU A 54 -3.21 -4.14 -1.67
CA LEU A 54 -4.65 -3.98 -1.63
C LEU A 54 -5.25 -5.08 -0.77
N LEU A 55 -6.22 -4.71 0.06
CA LEU A 55 -7.13 -5.63 0.74
C LEU A 55 -8.48 -5.53 0.06
N LEU A 56 -8.98 -6.66 -0.45
CA LEU A 56 -10.25 -6.75 -1.15
C LEU A 56 -11.18 -7.72 -0.41
N PHE A 57 -12.36 -7.25 -0.05
CA PHE A 57 -13.38 -8.08 0.60
C PHE A 57 -14.78 -7.46 0.52
N ASN A 58 -15.80 -8.24 0.85
CA ASN A 58 -17.17 -7.77 0.93
C ASN A 58 -17.65 -7.72 2.39
N THR A 59 -18.45 -6.72 2.71
CA THR A 59 -19.18 -6.62 3.97
C THR A 59 -20.66 -6.98 3.75
N GLU A 60 -21.37 -7.38 4.81
CA GLU A 60 -22.80 -7.74 4.71
C GLU A 60 -23.67 -6.54 4.31
N LYS A 61 -23.31 -5.36 4.80
CA LYS A 61 -23.98 -4.07 4.55
C LYS A 61 -22.96 -3.01 4.16
N GLU A 62 -23.43 -1.91 3.62
CA GLU A 62 -22.57 -0.73 3.43
C GLU A 62 -22.11 -0.18 4.76
N GLU A 63 -20.82 -0.19 5.02
CA GLU A 63 -20.22 0.34 6.23
C GLU A 63 -18.86 0.95 5.99
N ALA A 64 -18.46 1.85 6.90
CA ALA A 64 -17.13 2.44 6.89
C ALA A 64 -16.13 1.45 7.50
N VAL A 65 -14.93 1.38 6.92
CA VAL A 65 -13.86 0.53 7.40
C VAL A 65 -12.66 1.38 7.75
N THR A 66 -12.08 1.13 8.93
CA THR A 66 -10.82 1.74 9.35
C THR A 66 -9.69 0.74 9.22
N LEU A 67 -8.64 1.11 8.48
CA LEU A 67 -7.38 0.36 8.45
C LEU A 67 -6.36 1.01 9.36
N THR A 68 -5.65 0.17 10.11
CA THR A 68 -4.46 0.59 10.85
C THR A 68 -3.29 -0.30 10.47
N VAL A 69 -2.33 0.25 9.75
CA VAL A 69 -1.04 -0.41 9.48
C VAL A 69 -0.16 -0.21 10.70
N LYS A 70 0.21 -1.31 11.36
CA LYS A 70 0.99 -1.26 12.58
C LYS A 70 2.44 -0.91 12.29
N GLY A 71 2.94 0.11 12.97
CA GLY A 71 4.37 0.44 12.99
C GLY A 71 5.16 -0.57 13.82
N LYS A 72 6.48 -0.55 13.67
CA LYS A 72 7.39 -1.30 14.60
C LYS A 72 7.30 -0.78 16.04
N GLU A 73 6.89 0.48 16.16
CA GLU A 73 6.53 1.12 17.43
C GLU A 73 5.15 1.77 17.26
N ALA A 74 4.39 1.90 18.33
CA ALA A 74 3.02 2.44 18.28
C ALA A 74 2.92 3.86 17.69
N ALA A 75 3.97 4.67 17.82
CA ALA A 75 4.05 5.99 17.19
C ALA A 75 4.15 5.94 15.64
N GLY A 76 4.46 4.78 15.08
CA GLY A 76 4.53 4.54 13.64
C GLY A 76 3.26 3.99 13.02
N ASP A 77 2.18 3.82 13.79
CA ASP A 77 0.90 3.33 13.28
C ASP A 77 0.30 4.34 12.29
N ILE A 78 -0.14 3.84 11.14
CA ILE A 78 -0.82 4.63 10.10
C ILE A 78 -2.28 4.21 10.09
N THR A 79 -3.19 5.12 10.44
CA THR A 79 -4.63 4.84 10.50
C THR A 79 -5.39 5.71 9.51
N HIS A 80 -6.33 5.08 8.77
CA HIS A 80 -7.24 5.78 7.86
C HIS A 80 -8.61 5.12 7.85
N THR A 81 -9.67 5.95 7.85
CA THR A 81 -11.07 5.49 7.73
C THR A 81 -11.56 5.74 6.31
N PHE A 82 -12.04 4.69 5.66
CA PHE A 82 -12.58 4.73 4.30
C PHE A 82 -14.09 4.99 4.32
N PRO A 83 -14.63 5.59 3.24
CA PRO A 83 -16.07 5.81 3.09
C PRO A 83 -16.87 4.51 3.14
N LYS A 84 -18.17 4.62 3.43
CA LYS A 84 -19.07 3.48 3.42
C LYS A 84 -19.15 2.84 2.03
N ALA A 85 -18.94 1.55 1.99
CA ALA A 85 -19.12 0.71 0.81
C ALA A 85 -19.47 -0.71 1.26
N LYS A 86 -20.01 -1.51 0.34
CA LYS A 86 -20.20 -2.93 0.56
C LYS A 86 -19.02 -3.73 0.00
N GLU A 87 -18.55 -3.36 -1.17
CA GLU A 87 -17.31 -3.85 -1.75
C GLU A 87 -16.16 -2.97 -1.28
N GLN A 88 -15.25 -3.54 -0.55
CA GLN A 88 -14.10 -2.84 0.03
C GLN A 88 -12.86 -3.15 -0.81
N ILE A 89 -12.25 -2.11 -1.39
CA ILE A 89 -10.96 -2.18 -2.09
C ILE A 89 -10.05 -1.15 -1.43
N LEU A 90 -9.28 -1.60 -0.45
CA LEU A 90 -8.60 -0.74 0.50
C LEU A 90 -7.09 -0.73 0.24
N PRO A 91 -6.48 0.42 -0.11
CA PRO A 91 -5.04 0.54 -0.25
C PRO A 91 -4.36 0.50 1.11
N VAL A 92 -3.32 -0.31 1.20
CA VAL A 92 -2.40 -0.42 2.34
C VAL A 92 -1.08 0.20 1.96
N LEU A 93 -0.66 1.21 2.70
CA LEU A 93 0.56 2.00 2.47
C LEU A 93 1.45 1.96 3.71
N GLY A 94 2.76 2.13 3.53
CA GLY A 94 3.70 2.22 4.64
C GLY A 94 4.17 0.88 5.19
N LEU A 95 4.13 -0.17 4.36
CA LEU A 95 4.66 -1.48 4.71
C LEU A 95 6.19 -1.45 4.83
N TYR A 96 6.73 -2.25 5.76
CA TYR A 96 8.18 -2.45 5.92
C TYR A 96 8.65 -3.57 4.99
N PRO A 97 9.84 -3.45 4.37
CA PRO A 97 10.41 -4.52 3.53
C PRO A 97 10.89 -5.70 4.37
N GLU A 98 10.86 -6.92 3.78
CA GLU A 98 11.30 -8.17 4.41
C GLU A 98 10.67 -8.35 5.81
N TYR A 99 9.34 -8.17 5.87
CA TYR A 99 8.63 -8.10 7.15
C TYR A 99 7.19 -8.63 7.02
N ASP A 100 6.73 -9.26 8.10
CA ASP A 100 5.33 -9.65 8.29
C ASP A 100 4.58 -8.46 8.91
N ASN A 101 4.05 -7.59 8.04
CA ASN A 101 3.34 -6.40 8.47
C ASN A 101 1.95 -6.75 9.00
N THR A 102 1.57 -6.21 10.13
CA THR A 102 0.22 -6.37 10.68
C THR A 102 -0.65 -5.19 10.23
N VAL A 103 -1.77 -5.51 9.62
CA VAL A 103 -2.82 -4.55 9.23
C VAL A 103 -4.09 -4.90 9.98
N VAL A 104 -4.60 -3.96 10.76
CA VAL A 104 -5.86 -4.14 11.51
C VAL A 104 -7.00 -3.56 10.69
N ILE A 105 -8.00 -4.39 10.37
CA ILE A 105 -9.26 -3.99 9.75
C ILE A 105 -10.27 -3.81 10.89
N THR A 106 -10.81 -2.59 11.05
CA THR A 106 -11.84 -2.31 12.05
C THR A 106 -13.14 -1.91 11.36
N LEU A 107 -14.21 -2.66 11.61
CA LEU A 107 -15.55 -2.38 11.10
C LEU A 107 -16.25 -1.29 11.92
N GLU A 108 -17.37 -0.77 11.42
CA GLU A 108 -18.12 0.32 12.04
C GLU A 108 -18.68 -0.05 13.44
N ASP A 109 -18.93 -1.33 13.69
CA ASP A 109 -19.39 -1.83 14.98
C ASP A 109 -18.25 -2.02 16.02
N GLY A 110 -17.01 -1.75 15.64
CA GLY A 110 -15.84 -1.92 16.46
C GLY A 110 -15.19 -3.30 16.40
N THR A 111 -15.75 -4.24 15.63
CA THR A 111 -15.12 -5.54 15.37
C THR A 111 -13.80 -5.34 14.63
N ALA A 112 -12.73 -5.97 15.09
CA ALA A 112 -11.41 -5.81 14.50
C ALA A 112 -10.80 -7.18 14.14
N TYR A 113 -10.10 -7.20 12.99
CA TYR A 113 -9.41 -8.38 12.47
C TYR A 113 -7.96 -8.01 12.12
N ASP A 114 -7.03 -8.85 12.53
CA ASP A 114 -5.61 -8.71 12.20
C ASP A 114 -5.29 -9.48 10.93
N VAL A 115 -4.75 -8.80 9.94
CA VAL A 115 -4.31 -9.36 8.67
C VAL A 115 -2.80 -9.23 8.55
N THR A 116 -2.11 -10.33 8.27
CA THR A 116 -0.68 -10.32 8.01
C THR A 116 -0.41 -10.08 6.53
N VAL A 117 0.40 -9.07 6.23
CA VAL A 117 0.86 -8.75 4.88
C VAL A 117 2.38 -8.92 4.81
N THR A 118 2.81 -10.05 4.27
CA THR A 118 4.24 -10.37 4.10
C THR A 118 4.79 -9.65 2.88
N THR A 119 5.88 -8.93 3.06
CA THR A 119 6.61 -8.24 1.99
C THR A 119 7.98 -8.86 1.77
N GLU A 120 8.41 -8.87 0.52
CA GLU A 120 9.73 -9.34 0.15
C GLU A 120 10.82 -8.29 0.43
N LYS A 121 12.07 -8.76 0.38
CA LYS A 121 13.23 -7.88 0.38
C LYS A 121 13.25 -7.02 -0.87
N ILE A 122 13.50 -5.71 -0.69
CA ILE A 122 13.76 -4.83 -1.82
C ILE A 122 15.22 -4.95 -2.21
N GLU A 123 15.46 -5.61 -3.36
CA GLU A 123 16.78 -5.61 -3.96
C GLU A 123 17.05 -4.26 -4.63
N ASN A 124 18.24 -3.71 -4.42
CA ASN A 124 18.68 -2.44 -5.00
C ASN A 124 17.85 -1.22 -4.55
N MET A 125 17.77 -0.96 -3.25
CA MET A 125 17.39 0.37 -2.75
C MET A 125 18.42 1.37 -3.28
N PRO A 126 18.07 2.21 -4.27
CA PRO A 126 19.07 2.97 -5.02
C PRO A 126 19.72 4.10 -4.23
N TYR A 127 19.20 4.42 -3.05
CA TYR A 127 19.70 5.54 -2.25
C TYR A 127 19.65 5.22 -0.76
N GLN A 128 20.82 4.99 -0.18
CA GLN A 128 21.03 5.15 1.24
C GLN A 128 21.57 6.58 1.45
N ALA A 129 20.96 7.33 2.33
CA ALA A 129 21.47 8.65 2.67
C ALA A 129 22.77 8.47 3.47
N ASP A 130 23.90 8.77 2.86
CA ASP A 130 25.23 8.66 3.50
C ASP A 130 25.50 9.81 4.47
N TYR A 131 24.68 10.86 4.42
CA TYR A 131 24.86 12.06 5.23
C TYR A 131 23.52 12.73 5.57
N ILE A 132 23.26 12.90 6.86
CA ILE A 132 22.12 13.65 7.38
C ILE A 132 22.65 14.84 8.16
N ASN A 133 22.45 16.06 7.64
CA ASN A 133 22.69 17.29 8.38
C ASN A 133 21.32 17.93 8.73
N THR A 134 21.03 18.04 9.99
CA THR A 134 19.83 18.73 10.47
C THR A 134 20.22 20.10 10.98
N THR A 135 19.94 21.14 10.20
CA THR A 135 19.97 22.52 10.68
C THR A 135 18.53 22.91 11.02
N SER A 136 18.15 22.67 12.27
CA SER A 136 16.78 22.90 12.79
C SER A 136 16.30 24.35 12.65
N ASP A 137 17.22 25.31 12.57
CA ASP A 137 16.90 26.73 12.59
C ASP A 137 16.31 27.26 11.28
N TYR A 138 16.46 26.52 10.16
CA TYR A 138 15.99 26.94 8.85
C TYR A 138 14.74 26.21 8.33
N MET A 139 14.36 25.11 8.95
CA MET A 139 13.33 24.24 8.38
C MET A 139 11.93 24.42 8.99
N ASN A 140 11.79 25.10 10.13
CA ASN A 140 10.49 25.37 10.79
C ASN A 140 9.49 24.20 10.72
N GLY A 141 9.95 22.96 10.78
CA GLY A 141 9.11 21.77 10.63
C GLY A 141 8.61 21.48 9.22
N GLN A 142 9.09 22.18 8.21
CA GLN A 142 8.73 21.89 6.82
C GLN A 142 9.70 20.89 6.19
N LEU A 143 9.16 19.82 5.61
CA LEU A 143 9.89 18.86 4.79
C LEU A 143 9.92 19.33 3.34
N MET A 144 11.11 19.50 2.78
CA MET A 144 11.31 19.83 1.38
C MET A 144 11.92 18.63 0.66
N PHE A 145 11.21 18.10 -0.34
CA PHE A 145 11.73 17.06 -1.23
C PHE A 145 12.31 17.72 -2.48
N CYS A 146 13.61 17.56 -2.71
CA CYS A 146 14.25 17.89 -3.98
C CYS A 146 14.49 16.62 -4.79
N LEU A 147 13.89 16.53 -5.97
CA LEU A 147 14.27 15.55 -6.98
C LEU A 147 15.47 16.12 -7.76
N LEU A 148 16.63 15.49 -7.60
CA LEU A 148 17.80 15.76 -8.44
C LEU A 148 17.72 14.83 -9.66
N TYR A 149 17.62 15.42 -10.86
CA TYR A 149 17.66 14.72 -12.14
C TYR A 149 19.09 14.56 -12.63
#